data_87b1f4150b58e43fcc668d6c18b4cc7c
#
_entry.id   87b1f4150b58e43fcc668d6c18b4cc7c
#
_cell.length_a   1.000
_cell.length_b   1.000
_cell.length_c   1.000
_cell.angle_alpha   90.00
_cell.angle_beta   90.00
_cell.angle_gamma   90.00
#
_symmetry.space_group_name_H-M   'P 1'
#
loop_
_entity.id
_entity.type
_entity.pdbx_description
1 polymer ?
#
loop_
_entity_poly.entity_id
_entity_poly.type
_entity_poly.pdbx_seq_one_letter_code
_entity_poly.pdbx_strand_id
1 'polypeptide(L)'
;GPRRILTRGSPWLSESARLAGRIPAGHPEAFIEAFANVYLGVAVDIRARQSGTAANPMAADYPRVEDGAQGVRFIERVLESAASERKWTAMDEPVPPRTGH
;
A
#
# COMPACT_ATOMS: atom_id res chain seq x y z
N GLY A 1 -27.39 16.64 -4.93
CA GLY A 1 -27.32 15.79 -6.14
C GLY A 1 -27.70 14.36 -5.83
N PRO A 2 -27.95 13.52 -6.83
CA PRO A 2 -28.32 12.11 -6.61
C PRO A 2 -27.20 11.35 -5.92
N ARG A 3 -27.56 10.42 -5.03
CA ARG A 3 -26.61 9.51 -4.39
C ARG A 3 -25.96 8.60 -5.43
N ARG A 4 -24.63 8.51 -5.39
CA ARG A 4 -23.88 7.56 -6.20
C ARG A 4 -23.40 6.41 -5.30
N ILE A 5 -23.65 5.20 -5.72
CA ILE A 5 -23.11 4.00 -5.07
C ILE A 5 -21.90 3.59 -5.90
N LEU A 6 -20.73 3.57 -5.25
CA LEU A 6 -19.49 3.09 -5.86
C LEU A 6 -19.38 1.59 -5.59
N THR A 7 -19.50 0.81 -6.64
CA THR A 7 -19.30 -0.63 -6.58
C THR A 7 -18.19 -1.01 -7.55
N ARG A 8 -17.60 -2.17 -7.36
CA ARG A 8 -16.71 -2.79 -8.33
C ARG A 8 -17.40 -2.83 -9.71
N GLY A 9 -16.69 -2.45 -10.76
CA GLY A 9 -17.24 -2.33 -12.11
C GLY A 9 -18.02 -1.05 -12.40
N SER A 10 -18.18 -0.14 -11.42
CA SER A 10 -18.80 1.17 -11.69
C SER A 10 -17.97 2.01 -12.66
N PRO A 11 -18.61 2.76 -13.58
CA PRO A 11 -17.90 3.65 -14.52
C PRO A 11 -17.21 4.84 -13.83
N TRP A 12 -17.53 5.08 -12.56
CA TRP A 12 -16.99 6.19 -11.75
C TRP A 12 -15.75 5.82 -10.97
N LEU A 13 -15.26 4.58 -11.05
CA LEU A 13 -14.06 4.15 -10.37
C LEU A 13 -12.82 4.81 -10.96
N SER A 14 -11.85 5.13 -10.10
CA SER A 14 -10.51 5.52 -10.53
C SER A 14 -9.84 4.37 -11.32
N GLU A 15 -8.82 4.70 -12.09
CA GLU A 15 -8.05 3.70 -12.83
C GLU A 15 -7.44 2.64 -11.89
N SER A 16 -6.83 3.07 -10.79
CA SER A 16 -6.27 2.16 -9.78
C SER A 16 -7.31 1.21 -9.21
N ALA A 17 -8.50 1.70 -8.86
CA ALA A 17 -9.56 0.85 -8.34
C ALA A 17 -10.09 -0.16 -9.38
N ARG A 18 -10.11 0.21 -10.66
CA ARG A 18 -10.47 -0.73 -11.74
C ARG A 18 -9.42 -1.80 -11.96
N LEU A 19 -8.13 -1.44 -11.91
CA LEU A 19 -7.03 -2.38 -12.06
C LEU A 19 -6.93 -3.37 -10.89
N ALA A 20 -7.30 -2.95 -9.69
CA ALA A 20 -7.31 -3.80 -8.50
C ALA A 20 -8.46 -4.81 -8.46
N GLY A 21 -9.58 -4.54 -9.14
CA GLY A 21 -10.73 -5.44 -9.18
C GLY A 21 -10.62 -6.51 -10.27
N ARG A 22 -10.94 -7.76 -9.94
CA ARG A 22 -10.81 -8.92 -10.84
C ARG A 22 -12.12 -9.59 -11.17
N ILE A 23 -13.07 -9.59 -10.24
CA ILE A 23 -14.33 -10.30 -10.33
C ILE A 23 -15.50 -9.30 -10.46
N PRO A 24 -16.61 -9.69 -11.12
CA PRO A 24 -17.78 -8.82 -11.27
C PRO A 24 -18.36 -8.34 -9.93
N ALA A 25 -19.06 -7.22 -9.97
CA ALA A 25 -19.79 -6.71 -8.81
C ALA A 25 -20.75 -7.78 -8.24
N GLY A 26 -20.89 -7.80 -6.91
CA GLY A 26 -21.73 -8.78 -6.22
C GLY A 26 -21.05 -10.10 -5.89
N HIS A 27 -19.89 -10.40 -6.46
CA HIS A 27 -19.11 -11.57 -6.08
C HIS A 27 -18.07 -11.23 -5.00
N PRO A 28 -17.82 -12.10 -4.01
CA PRO A 28 -16.80 -11.88 -3.02
C PRO A 28 -15.40 -11.84 -3.66
N GLU A 29 -14.63 -10.83 -3.33
CA GLU A 29 -13.24 -10.64 -3.74
C GLU A 29 -12.44 -10.23 -2.52
N ALA A 30 -11.46 -11.02 -2.11
CA ALA A 30 -10.82 -10.88 -0.83
C ALA A 30 -9.31 -11.12 -0.88
N PHE A 31 -8.77 -11.78 0.13
CA PHE A 31 -7.35 -11.93 0.39
C PHE A 31 -6.55 -12.52 -0.78
N ILE A 32 -7.06 -13.56 -1.44
CA ILE A 32 -6.34 -14.24 -2.53
C ILE A 32 -6.13 -13.27 -3.71
N GLU A 33 -7.17 -12.56 -4.11
CA GLU A 33 -7.13 -11.59 -5.21
C GLU A 33 -6.26 -10.39 -4.86
N ALA A 34 -6.34 -9.90 -3.62
CA ALA A 34 -5.49 -8.82 -3.13
C ALA A 34 -4.01 -9.21 -3.17
N PHE A 35 -3.69 -10.41 -2.70
CA PHE A 35 -2.32 -10.92 -2.73
C PHE A 35 -1.80 -11.13 -4.15
N ALA A 36 -2.66 -11.65 -5.05
CA ALA A 36 -2.33 -11.80 -6.46
C ALA A 36 -2.06 -10.45 -7.15
N ASN A 37 -2.69 -9.35 -6.71
CA ASN A 37 -2.41 -8.01 -7.23
C ASN A 37 -0.99 -7.54 -6.92
N VAL A 38 -0.44 -7.88 -5.75
CA VAL A 38 0.96 -7.59 -5.40
C VAL A 38 1.91 -8.25 -6.41
N TYR A 39 1.74 -9.55 -6.67
CA TYR A 39 2.58 -10.26 -7.65
C TYR A 39 2.39 -9.75 -9.07
N LEU A 40 1.18 -9.38 -9.44
CA LEU A 40 0.92 -8.78 -10.76
C LEU A 40 1.65 -7.45 -10.91
N GLY A 41 1.61 -6.59 -9.89
CA GLY A 41 2.33 -5.31 -9.88
C GLY A 41 3.84 -5.50 -10.06
N VAL A 42 4.43 -6.43 -9.34
CA VAL A 42 5.86 -6.80 -9.48
C VAL A 42 6.16 -7.28 -10.91
N ALA A 43 5.31 -8.16 -11.47
CA ALA A 43 5.51 -8.69 -12.82
C ALA A 43 5.42 -7.59 -13.89
N VAL A 44 4.52 -6.62 -13.73
CA VAL A 44 4.39 -5.46 -14.62
C VAL A 44 5.67 -4.62 -14.61
N ASP A 45 6.21 -4.32 -13.42
CA ASP A 45 7.44 -3.55 -13.27
C ASP A 45 8.65 -4.28 -13.88
N ILE A 46 8.80 -5.57 -13.63
CA ILE A 46 9.87 -6.40 -14.22
C ILE A 46 9.80 -6.38 -15.74
N ARG A 47 8.62 -6.60 -16.32
CA ARG A 47 8.45 -6.59 -17.79
C ARG A 47 8.77 -5.25 -18.41
N ALA A 48 8.34 -4.15 -17.78
CA ALA A 48 8.65 -2.80 -18.24
C ALA A 48 10.16 -2.56 -18.25
N ARG A 49 10.88 -2.94 -17.19
CA ARG A 49 12.34 -2.84 -17.12
C ARG A 49 13.04 -3.69 -18.19
N GLN A 50 12.59 -4.92 -18.40
CA GLN A 50 13.15 -5.78 -19.46
C GLN A 50 12.95 -5.22 -20.86
N SER A 51 11.85 -4.51 -21.07
CA SER A 51 11.53 -3.86 -22.35
C SER A 51 12.12 -2.44 -22.50
N GLY A 52 12.86 -1.95 -21.50
CA GLY A 52 13.41 -0.59 -21.50
C GLY A 52 12.34 0.51 -21.42
N THR A 53 11.14 0.18 -20.91
CA THR A 53 10.02 1.10 -20.76
C THR A 53 9.72 1.40 -19.28
N ALA A 54 8.94 2.45 -19.02
CA ALA A 54 8.42 2.72 -17.70
C ALA A 54 7.12 1.92 -17.47
N ALA A 55 6.98 1.30 -16.30
CA ALA A 55 5.73 0.68 -15.90
C ALA A 55 4.64 1.75 -15.65
N ASN A 56 3.39 1.40 -15.94
CA ASN A 56 2.28 2.22 -15.48
C ASN A 56 2.27 2.21 -13.94
N PRO A 57 2.46 3.34 -13.25
CA PRO A 57 2.56 3.39 -11.81
C PRO A 57 1.29 2.88 -11.09
N MET A 58 0.12 2.99 -11.74
CA MET A 58 -1.13 2.46 -11.18
C MET A 58 -1.22 0.94 -11.24
N ALA A 59 -0.54 0.32 -12.21
CA ALA A 59 -0.50 -1.14 -12.37
C ALA A 59 0.68 -1.77 -11.62
N ALA A 60 1.74 -1.00 -11.39
CA ALA A 60 2.93 -1.42 -10.65
C ALA A 60 2.90 -0.94 -9.18
N ASP A 61 1.71 -0.79 -8.62
CA ASP A 61 1.48 -0.40 -7.23
C ASP A 61 1.58 -1.64 -6.32
N TYR A 62 2.75 -1.84 -5.73
CA TYR A 62 3.04 -2.91 -4.79
C TYR A 62 3.96 -2.41 -3.66
N PRO A 63 3.89 -2.98 -2.44
CA PRO A 63 4.73 -2.59 -1.33
C PRO A 63 6.22 -2.74 -1.65
N ARG A 64 7.00 -1.70 -1.35
CA ARG A 64 8.45 -1.63 -1.56
C ARG A 64 9.20 -1.70 -0.24
N VAL A 65 10.52 -1.74 -0.30
CA VAL A 65 11.37 -1.77 0.90
C VAL A 65 11.17 -0.55 1.79
N GLU A 66 10.88 0.61 1.20
CA GLU A 66 10.58 1.85 1.91
C GLU A 66 9.29 1.74 2.75
N ASP A 67 8.26 1.09 2.20
CA ASP A 67 6.99 0.84 2.91
C ASP A 67 7.23 -0.10 4.10
N GLY A 68 8.04 -1.15 3.90
CA GLY A 68 8.45 -2.05 4.96
C GLY A 68 9.24 -1.34 6.07
N ALA A 69 10.20 -0.50 5.70
CA ALA A 69 11.00 0.29 6.64
C ALA A 69 10.12 1.28 7.41
N GLN A 70 9.15 1.90 6.76
CA GLN A 70 8.19 2.79 7.41
C GLN A 70 7.31 2.03 8.42
N GLY A 71 6.87 0.81 8.07
CA GLY A 71 6.12 -0.04 8.99
C GLY A 71 6.90 -0.39 10.26
N VAL A 72 8.17 -0.76 10.13
CA VAL A 72 9.06 -1.03 11.28
C VAL A 72 9.25 0.24 12.11
N ARG A 73 9.52 1.38 11.47
CA ARG A 73 9.65 2.67 12.15
C ARG A 73 8.38 3.03 12.92
N PHE A 74 7.21 2.78 12.36
CA PHE A 74 5.95 3.02 13.07
C PHE A 74 5.88 2.24 14.39
N ILE A 75 6.26 0.95 14.39
CA ILE A 75 6.28 0.13 15.61
C ILE A 75 7.25 0.71 16.65
N GLU A 76 8.44 1.12 16.25
CA GLU A 76 9.43 1.75 17.13
C GLU A 76 8.87 3.05 17.74
N ARG A 77 8.19 3.88 16.93
CA ARG A 77 7.57 5.12 17.41
C ARG A 77 6.42 4.87 18.38
N VAL A 78 5.65 3.82 18.17
CA VAL A 78 4.59 3.41 19.12
C VAL A 78 5.20 3.06 20.48
N LEU A 79 6.30 2.31 20.50
CA LEU A 79 7.00 1.96 21.74
C LEU A 79 7.59 3.20 22.44
N GLU A 80 8.19 4.12 21.68
CA GLU A 80 8.71 5.38 22.22
C GLU A 80 7.57 6.25 22.78
N SER A 81 6.46 6.37 22.03
CA SER A 81 5.30 7.13 22.46
C SER A 81 4.71 6.56 23.76
N ALA A 82 4.62 5.25 23.87
CA ALA A 82 4.11 4.57 25.06
C ALA A 82 5.00 4.80 26.29
N ALA A 83 6.31 5.00 26.11
CA ALA A 83 7.26 5.27 27.18
C ALA A 83 7.40 6.75 27.51
N SER A 84 6.74 7.66 26.78
CA SER A 84 6.82 9.11 26.94
C SER A 84 5.52 9.72 27.44
N GLU A 85 5.61 10.89 28.07
CA GLU A 85 4.43 11.68 28.42
C GLU A 85 4.03 12.66 27.31
N ARG A 86 4.73 12.65 26.17
CA ARG A 86 4.42 13.52 25.04
C ARG A 86 3.14 13.05 24.35
N LYS A 87 2.27 14.00 24.01
CA LYS A 87 1.02 13.71 23.33
C LYS A 87 1.21 13.19 21.90
N TRP A 88 2.28 13.65 21.23
CA TRP A 88 2.59 13.31 19.84
C TRP A 88 4.05 12.92 19.71
N THR A 89 4.32 11.88 18.93
CA THR A 89 5.66 11.43 18.57
C THR A 89 5.81 11.53 17.05
N ALA A 90 6.82 12.27 16.60
CA ALA A 90 7.05 12.48 15.17
C ALA A 90 7.58 11.21 14.50
N MET A 91 7.09 10.89 13.31
CA MET A 91 7.56 9.74 12.53
C MET A 91 8.94 9.95 11.93
N ASP A 92 9.32 11.21 11.64
CA ASP A 92 10.51 11.56 10.86
C ASP A 92 11.76 11.78 11.71
N GLU A 93 11.64 11.83 13.03
CA GLU A 93 12.80 11.95 13.92
C GLU A 93 13.65 10.68 13.91
N PRO A 94 15.01 10.80 13.98
CA PRO A 94 15.88 9.64 14.13
C PRO A 94 15.53 8.84 15.40
N VAL A 95 15.51 7.53 15.29
CA VAL A 95 15.37 6.67 16.49
C VAL A 95 16.64 6.81 17.31
N PRO A 96 16.56 7.23 18.60
CA PRO A 96 17.73 7.27 19.43
C PRO A 96 18.32 5.85 19.60
N PRO A 97 19.67 5.72 19.65
CA PRO A 97 20.29 4.42 19.84
C PRO A 97 19.77 3.78 21.13
N ARG A 98 19.38 2.51 21.06
CA ARG A 98 18.98 1.75 22.24
C ARG A 98 20.18 1.69 23.19
N THR A 99 20.10 2.41 24.30
CA THR A 99 21.01 2.21 25.42
C THR A 99 20.77 0.82 25.96
N GLY A 100 21.71 -0.10 25.69
CA GLY A 100 21.61 -1.48 26.13
C GLY A 100 21.53 -1.56 27.66
N HIS A 101 20.65 -2.40 28.12
CA HIS A 101 20.70 -2.97 29.48
C HIS A 101 21.36 -4.34 29.39
#